data_4ad0025e899deff2b9ff6d0ba230075e
#
_entry.id   4ad0025e899deff2b9ff6d0ba230075e
#
_cell.length_a   1.000
_cell.length_b   1.000
_cell.length_c   1.000
_cell.angle_alpha   90.00
_cell.angle_beta   90.00
_cell.angle_gamma   90.00
#
_symmetry.space_group_name_H-M   'P 1'
#
loop_
_entity.id
_entity.type
_entity.pdbx_description
1 polymer ?
#
loop_
_entity_poly.entity_id
_entity_poly.type
_entity_poly.pdbx_seq_one_letter_code
_entity_poly.pdbx_strand_id
1 'polypeptide(L)'
;MLPEAQAQVKVQAQPLLVVLTALLVVLVGPVIQNDECRMQNEARGNVWKCLDAMAGPQPQPQPSPSLPDEPAERHLANIRQLTVGRQNAEAYFSFDGSKLIFQSTNTWVTSGSGTAQPASGPGLGCYQIYVMDLDGGNVRLVSTGAGATTCGYFFPGDRRALYSSTHLNGPNCPPKPKTEGRYRWALDDYDIFSVRLDGQQLQRLTATPGYDAEATVSPDGKTIVFTSVRDGDLDLYAMNMDGTHVRRLTQEVGYDGGAFFSPDSRRIVYRASHPSDPAEVETYQALLAQKLVEPGQLEIFVMNADGTGKRQVTANGASNFAPFFHPDGRQIIFSSSQHDRQHDRPPSFHLYLISDDGAGLERVTVSGRFNSFPMFSPDGKKLAWVSDRNATTRGEFNIFLADWIP
;
A
#
# COMPACT_ATOMS: atom_id res chain seq x y z
N MET A 1 51.12 39.79 20.69
CA MET A 1 52.16 40.07 19.64
C MET A 1 51.80 39.20 18.45
N LEU A 2 51.34 39.83 17.41
CA LEU A 2 51.18 39.34 16.04
C LEU A 2 52.57 39.06 15.43
N PRO A 3 52.75 38.45 14.23
CA PRO A 3 51.87 38.63 13.07
C PRO A 3 51.58 37.39 12.20
N GLU A 4 50.58 37.63 11.36
CA GLU A 4 50.18 37.11 10.06
C GLU A 4 51.27 36.66 9.08
N ALA A 5 50.94 35.72 8.21
CA ALA A 5 51.40 35.71 6.82
C ALA A 5 50.35 35.01 5.94
N GLN A 6 49.71 35.83 5.10
CA GLN A 6 48.93 35.42 3.91
C GLN A 6 49.92 35.02 2.80
N ALA A 7 49.56 33.99 2.05
CA ALA A 7 50.14 33.76 0.71
C ALA A 7 49.01 33.45 -0.29
N GLN A 8 48.73 34.43 -1.15
CA GLN A 8 47.94 34.25 -2.38
C GLN A 8 48.83 33.66 -3.45
N VAL A 9 48.32 32.65 -4.17
CA VAL A 9 48.89 32.26 -5.47
C VAL A 9 47.80 32.40 -6.54
N LYS A 10 48.02 33.35 -7.42
CA LYS A 10 47.36 33.51 -8.72
C LYS A 10 47.91 32.44 -9.66
N VAL A 11 47.01 31.74 -10.39
CA VAL A 11 47.40 31.02 -11.61
C VAL A 11 46.49 31.45 -12.76
N GLN A 12 47.19 31.88 -13.81
CA GLN A 12 46.66 32.38 -15.06
C GLN A 12 46.02 31.27 -15.90
N ALA A 13 45.00 31.70 -16.66
CA ALA A 13 44.45 30.95 -17.76
C ALA A 13 45.28 31.17 -19.04
N GLN A 14 45.51 30.13 -19.81
CA GLN A 14 45.66 30.20 -21.26
C GLN A 14 45.16 28.94 -21.95
N PRO A 15 44.65 29.03 -23.17
CA PRO A 15 43.93 27.99 -23.88
C PRO A 15 44.81 27.13 -24.80
N LEU A 16 44.50 25.87 -24.96
CA LEU A 16 45.04 25.07 -26.06
C LEU A 16 43.92 24.44 -26.89
N LEU A 17 43.93 24.84 -28.13
CA LEU A 17 43.21 24.34 -29.29
C LEU A 17 43.95 23.12 -29.85
N VAL A 18 43.32 21.92 -29.96
CA VAL A 18 43.80 20.88 -30.88
C VAL A 18 42.64 20.00 -31.33
N VAL A 19 42.22 20.20 -32.56
CA VAL A 19 42.12 19.31 -33.73
C VAL A 19 41.39 17.96 -33.58
N LEU A 20 40.28 17.91 -34.34
CA LEU A 20 39.52 16.72 -34.77
C LEU A 20 40.45 15.68 -35.46
N THR A 21 40.21 14.42 -35.10
CA THR A 21 40.31 13.32 -36.07
C THR A 21 39.16 12.34 -35.86
N ALA A 22 38.35 12.23 -36.87
CA ALA A 22 37.25 11.30 -36.98
C ALA A 22 37.77 9.87 -37.20
N LEU A 23 37.23 8.90 -36.44
CA LEU A 23 37.26 7.51 -36.86
C LEU A 23 35.81 6.98 -36.89
N LEU A 24 35.32 6.84 -38.10
CA LEU A 24 34.05 6.24 -38.45
C LEU A 24 34.19 4.74 -38.30
N VAL A 25 33.48 4.13 -37.33
CA VAL A 25 33.20 2.68 -37.34
C VAL A 25 31.70 2.51 -37.54
N VAL A 26 31.38 2.15 -38.78
CA VAL A 26 30.00 1.75 -39.16
C VAL A 26 29.75 0.36 -38.63
N LEU A 27 28.86 0.25 -37.65
CA LEU A 27 28.15 -1.02 -37.32
C LEU A 27 26.69 -0.85 -37.74
N VAL A 28 26.35 -1.52 -38.82
CA VAL A 28 25.02 -1.60 -39.39
C VAL A 28 24.18 -2.48 -38.46
N GLY A 29 23.32 -1.87 -37.67
CA GLY A 29 22.17 -2.53 -37.04
C GLY A 29 20.92 -2.20 -37.84
N PRO A 30 19.87 -3.04 -37.83
CA PRO A 30 18.71 -2.83 -38.69
C PRO A 30 17.97 -1.55 -38.31
N VAL A 31 17.88 -0.65 -39.27
CA VAL A 31 17.03 0.54 -39.21
C VAL A 31 15.58 0.04 -39.26
N ILE A 32 14.86 0.15 -38.17
CA ILE A 32 13.40 0.07 -38.20
C ILE A 32 12.92 1.42 -38.71
N GLN A 33 12.50 1.45 -39.95
CA GLN A 33 11.83 2.56 -40.58
C GLN A 33 10.47 2.76 -39.90
N ASN A 34 10.35 3.84 -39.14
CA ASN A 34 9.06 4.42 -38.77
C ASN A 34 8.66 5.37 -39.90
N ASP A 35 8.02 4.82 -40.92
CA ASP A 35 7.30 5.59 -41.91
C ASP A 35 5.83 5.24 -41.82
N GLU A 36 5.03 6.22 -41.35
CA GLU A 36 3.67 6.43 -41.85
C GLU A 36 2.99 7.64 -41.20
N CYS A 37 3.70 8.75 -41.08
CA CYS A 37 3.06 10.06 -40.99
C CYS A 37 3.32 10.82 -42.28
N ARG A 38 2.30 11.00 -43.12
CA ARG A 38 2.40 11.78 -44.37
C ARG A 38 1.75 13.14 -44.18
N MET A 39 2.51 14.18 -44.57
CA MET A 39 1.98 15.55 -44.66
C MET A 39 1.07 15.65 -45.87
N GLN A 40 -0.19 16.02 -45.66
CA GLN A 40 -1.11 16.36 -46.74
C GLN A 40 -1.34 17.87 -46.74
N ASN A 41 -1.10 18.47 -47.93
CA ASN A 41 -1.44 19.87 -48.22
C ASN A 41 -2.93 19.97 -48.46
N GLU A 42 -3.69 20.45 -47.51
CA GLU A 42 -5.06 20.94 -47.75
C GLU A 42 -5.03 22.48 -47.76
N ALA A 43 -5.85 23.07 -48.57
CA ALA A 43 -5.82 24.48 -49.00
C ALA A 43 -5.94 25.56 -47.89
N ARG A 44 -5.74 25.25 -46.63
CA ARG A 44 -5.70 26.19 -45.49
C ARG A 44 -4.92 25.68 -44.28
N GLY A 45 -3.72 25.12 -44.44
CA GLY A 45 -2.84 24.79 -43.34
C GLY A 45 -2.31 23.36 -43.39
N ASN A 46 -1.04 23.18 -43.05
CA ASN A 46 -0.41 21.87 -42.98
C ASN A 46 -0.94 21.11 -41.76
N VAL A 47 -1.60 19.98 -41.97
CA VAL A 47 -2.08 19.08 -40.91
C VAL A 47 -1.38 17.74 -41.03
N TRP A 48 -0.79 17.25 -39.94
CA TRP A 48 -0.27 15.89 -39.85
C TRP A 48 -1.42 14.91 -39.66
N LYS A 49 -1.68 14.03 -40.60
CA LYS A 49 -2.55 12.88 -40.41
C LYS A 49 -1.69 11.62 -40.28
N CYS A 50 -1.68 11.05 -39.11
CA CYS A 50 -1.20 9.70 -38.89
C CYS A 50 -2.36 8.73 -39.16
N LEU A 51 -2.14 7.73 -40.02
CA LEU A 51 -3.09 6.64 -40.17
C LEU A 51 -3.10 5.85 -38.86
N ASP A 52 -4.25 5.75 -38.22
CA ASP A 52 -4.47 4.79 -37.15
C ASP A 52 -4.17 3.40 -37.74
N ALA A 53 -2.97 2.89 -37.46
CA ALA A 53 -2.68 1.49 -37.71
C ALA A 53 -3.71 0.68 -36.91
N MET A 54 -4.49 -0.12 -37.58
CA MET A 54 -5.43 -1.05 -36.96
C MET A 54 -4.67 -1.89 -35.95
N ALA A 55 -4.79 -1.53 -34.67
CA ALA A 55 -4.31 -2.36 -33.59
C ALA A 55 -5.06 -3.69 -33.71
N GLY A 56 -4.34 -4.71 -34.13
CA GLY A 56 -4.85 -6.09 -34.06
C GLY A 56 -5.29 -6.37 -32.61
N PRO A 57 -6.17 -7.34 -32.38
CA PRO A 57 -6.65 -7.66 -31.04
C PRO A 57 -5.42 -7.87 -30.14
N GLN A 58 -5.27 -7.02 -29.14
CA GLN A 58 -4.24 -7.14 -28.11
C GLN A 58 -4.35 -8.52 -27.49
N PRO A 59 -3.26 -9.27 -27.32
CA PRO A 59 -3.33 -10.53 -26.60
C PRO A 59 -3.91 -10.25 -25.22
N GLN A 60 -5.06 -10.83 -24.93
CA GLN A 60 -5.67 -10.78 -23.60
C GLN A 60 -4.62 -11.28 -22.58
N PRO A 61 -4.42 -10.59 -21.44
CA PRO A 61 -3.56 -11.12 -20.40
C PRO A 61 -4.06 -12.52 -20.04
N GLN A 62 -3.17 -13.50 -20.16
CA GLN A 62 -3.51 -14.86 -19.76
C GLN A 62 -3.75 -14.84 -18.25
N PRO A 63 -4.86 -15.38 -17.76
CA PRO A 63 -5.11 -15.47 -16.33
C PRO A 63 -3.93 -16.21 -15.68
N SER A 64 -3.44 -15.69 -14.57
CA SER A 64 -2.39 -16.35 -13.80
C SER A 64 -2.81 -17.80 -13.52
N PRO A 65 -1.95 -18.80 -13.76
CA PRO A 65 -2.32 -20.18 -13.52
C PRO A 65 -2.71 -20.37 -12.05
N SER A 66 -3.74 -21.19 -11.80
CA SER A 66 -4.09 -21.59 -10.44
C SER A 66 -2.95 -22.40 -9.82
N LEU A 67 -2.68 -22.15 -8.54
CA LEU A 67 -1.78 -22.97 -7.75
C LEU A 67 -2.50 -24.25 -7.31
N PRO A 68 -1.75 -25.35 -7.01
CA PRO A 68 -2.35 -26.49 -6.36
C PRO A 68 -3.04 -26.10 -5.07
N ASP A 69 -4.23 -26.62 -4.84
CA ASP A 69 -4.95 -26.43 -3.58
C ASP A 69 -4.19 -27.13 -2.44
N GLU A 70 -4.07 -26.46 -1.30
CA GLU A 70 -3.51 -27.02 -0.07
C GLU A 70 -4.67 -27.62 0.77
N PRO A 71 -4.77 -28.93 0.96
CA PRO A 71 -5.93 -29.54 1.63
C PRO A 71 -6.17 -29.01 3.03
N ALA A 72 -5.17 -28.49 3.72
CA ALA A 72 -5.29 -27.90 5.04
C ALA A 72 -5.84 -26.44 5.00
N GLU A 73 -5.93 -25.82 3.83
CA GLU A 73 -6.51 -24.48 3.63
C GLU A 73 -7.95 -24.60 3.09
N ARG A 74 -8.80 -25.31 3.83
CA ARG A 74 -10.14 -25.75 3.40
C ARG A 74 -11.08 -24.63 2.91
N HIS A 75 -10.82 -23.39 3.30
CA HIS A 75 -11.59 -22.22 2.87
C HIS A 75 -11.12 -21.62 1.56
N LEU A 76 -10.03 -22.10 0.98
CA LEU A 76 -9.41 -21.51 -0.19
C LEU A 76 -9.39 -22.49 -1.37
N ALA A 77 -9.97 -22.09 -2.50
CA ALA A 77 -9.91 -22.86 -3.74
C ALA A 77 -9.48 -21.96 -4.91
N ASN A 78 -8.97 -22.55 -5.98
CA ASN A 78 -8.55 -21.83 -7.17
C ASN A 78 -7.59 -20.67 -6.88
N ILE A 79 -6.61 -20.89 -6.01
CA ILE A 79 -5.65 -19.88 -5.59
C ILE A 79 -4.84 -19.39 -6.78
N ARG A 80 -4.80 -18.08 -7.01
CA ARG A 80 -4.01 -17.42 -8.06
C ARG A 80 -3.08 -16.37 -7.46
N GLN A 81 -1.85 -16.32 -7.93
CA GLN A 81 -0.92 -15.25 -7.61
C GLN A 81 -1.05 -14.14 -8.65
N LEU A 82 -1.38 -12.91 -8.21
CA LEU A 82 -1.65 -11.78 -9.11
C LEU A 82 -0.44 -10.89 -9.36
N THR A 83 0.53 -10.89 -8.45
CA THR A 83 1.76 -10.08 -8.59
C THR A 83 2.99 -10.95 -8.40
N VAL A 84 4.14 -10.49 -8.91
CA VAL A 84 5.42 -11.19 -8.82
C VAL A 84 6.54 -10.20 -8.50
N GLY A 85 7.41 -10.62 -7.58
CA GLY A 85 8.64 -9.90 -7.24
C GLY A 85 8.46 -8.69 -6.32
N ARG A 86 9.50 -8.34 -5.58
CA ARG A 86 9.55 -7.23 -4.62
C ARG A 86 8.46 -7.33 -3.52
N GLN A 87 7.86 -6.20 -3.15
CA GLN A 87 6.83 -6.13 -2.11
C GLN A 87 5.55 -5.58 -2.70
N ASN A 88 4.47 -6.36 -2.61
CA ASN A 88 3.13 -6.02 -3.02
C ASN A 88 2.20 -6.27 -1.83
N ALA A 89 1.50 -5.27 -1.35
CA ALA A 89 0.77 -5.36 -0.08
C ALA A 89 -0.56 -4.60 -0.13
N GLU A 90 -1.39 -4.84 0.88
CA GLU A 90 -2.64 -4.12 1.13
C GLU A 90 -3.54 -4.05 -0.10
N ALA A 91 -3.93 -5.22 -0.61
CA ALA A 91 -4.81 -5.33 -1.76
C ALA A 91 -6.28 -5.37 -1.33
N TYR A 92 -7.04 -4.34 -1.71
CA TYR A 92 -8.43 -4.17 -1.31
C TYR A 92 -9.35 -4.10 -2.52
N PHE A 93 -10.51 -4.76 -2.42
CA PHE A 93 -11.49 -4.78 -3.50
C PHE A 93 -12.15 -3.41 -3.72
N SER A 94 -12.50 -3.13 -4.97
CA SER A 94 -13.49 -2.11 -5.31
C SER A 94 -14.88 -2.51 -4.79
N PHE A 95 -15.77 -1.53 -4.61
CA PHE A 95 -17.12 -1.78 -4.09
C PHE A 95 -17.98 -2.62 -5.04
N ASP A 96 -17.70 -2.55 -6.35
CA ASP A 96 -18.34 -3.42 -7.36
C ASP A 96 -17.66 -4.80 -7.47
N GLY A 97 -16.55 -5.02 -6.74
CA GLY A 97 -15.79 -6.27 -6.74
C GLY A 97 -15.01 -6.56 -8.03
N SER A 98 -14.86 -5.60 -8.93
CA SER A 98 -14.21 -5.81 -10.24
C SER A 98 -12.70 -5.56 -10.26
N LYS A 99 -12.16 -4.85 -9.26
CA LYS A 99 -10.77 -4.39 -9.20
C LYS A 99 -10.16 -4.57 -7.83
N LEU A 100 -8.83 -4.52 -7.79
CA LEU A 100 -8.05 -4.36 -6.56
C LEU A 100 -7.26 -3.06 -6.62
N ILE A 101 -7.22 -2.32 -5.49
CA ILE A 101 -6.25 -1.27 -5.21
C ILE A 101 -5.19 -1.85 -4.28
N PHE A 102 -3.93 -1.54 -4.52
CA PHE A 102 -2.83 -2.11 -3.73
C PHE A 102 -1.62 -1.19 -3.72
N GLN A 103 -0.72 -1.43 -2.78
CA GLN A 103 0.58 -0.76 -2.73
C GLN A 103 1.69 -1.70 -3.21
N SER A 104 2.65 -1.14 -3.96
CA SER A 104 3.77 -1.90 -4.47
C SER A 104 5.05 -1.07 -4.51
N THR A 105 6.18 -1.73 -4.22
CA THR A 105 7.53 -1.20 -4.51
C THR A 105 8.00 -1.53 -5.93
N ASN A 106 7.20 -2.27 -6.69
CA ASN A 106 7.41 -2.45 -8.12
C ASN A 106 7.09 -1.14 -8.86
N THR A 107 7.94 -0.80 -9.77
CA THR A 107 7.70 0.31 -10.69
C THR A 107 7.07 -0.26 -11.96
N TRP A 108 5.75 -0.31 -11.97
CA TRP A 108 4.99 -0.67 -13.16
C TRP A 108 4.89 0.57 -14.05
N VAL A 109 5.69 0.64 -15.12
CA VAL A 109 5.44 1.61 -16.19
C VAL A 109 4.64 0.88 -17.25
N THR A 110 3.39 1.23 -17.39
CA THR A 110 2.64 0.91 -18.59
C THR A 110 3.13 1.83 -19.71
N SER A 111 4.16 1.41 -20.44
CA SER A 111 4.33 1.91 -21.80
C SER A 111 3.12 1.42 -22.60
N GLY A 112 2.58 2.22 -23.52
CA GLY A 112 1.39 1.89 -24.31
C GLY A 112 1.47 0.62 -25.18
N SER A 113 2.44 -0.26 -24.92
CA SER A 113 2.69 -1.55 -25.54
C SER A 113 2.45 -2.77 -24.62
N GLY A 114 1.85 -2.58 -23.43
CA GLY A 114 1.41 -3.71 -22.59
C GLY A 114 2.51 -4.49 -21.86
N THR A 115 3.77 -4.11 -21.94
CA THR A 115 4.85 -4.70 -21.16
C THR A 115 5.29 -3.75 -20.05
N ALA A 116 5.13 -4.18 -18.80
CA ALA A 116 5.60 -3.44 -17.64
C ALA A 116 7.13 -3.35 -17.66
N GLN A 117 7.68 -2.12 -17.71
CA GLN A 117 9.12 -1.88 -17.62
C GLN A 117 9.45 -1.24 -16.26
N PRO A 118 10.61 -1.52 -15.66
CA PRO A 118 11.02 -0.82 -14.44
C PRO A 118 11.25 0.67 -14.74
N ALA A 119 10.53 1.54 -14.01
CA ALA A 119 10.69 2.99 -14.13
C ALA A 119 11.96 3.48 -13.42
N SER A 120 12.50 4.58 -13.90
CA SER A 120 13.52 5.39 -13.21
C SER A 120 12.89 6.72 -12.80
N GLY A 121 12.99 7.13 -11.54
CA GLY A 121 12.42 8.40 -11.08
C GLY A 121 12.44 8.57 -9.55
N PRO A 122 12.07 9.75 -9.04
CA PRO A 122 11.88 9.98 -7.62
C PRO A 122 10.78 9.05 -7.06
N GLY A 123 10.83 8.71 -5.77
CA GLY A 123 9.89 7.77 -5.13
C GLY A 123 10.21 6.28 -5.37
N LEU A 124 11.26 5.95 -6.12
CA LEU A 124 11.68 4.57 -6.34
C LEU A 124 12.18 3.94 -5.03
N GLY A 125 11.64 2.75 -4.72
CA GLY A 125 12.00 1.98 -3.52
C GLY A 125 11.06 2.15 -2.35
N CYS A 126 10.10 3.09 -2.39
CA CYS A 126 8.95 3.13 -1.52
C CYS A 126 7.69 2.61 -2.23
N TYR A 127 6.68 2.31 -1.44
CA TYR A 127 5.39 1.95 -1.98
C TYR A 127 4.77 3.09 -2.79
N GLN A 128 4.10 2.71 -3.87
CA GLN A 128 3.19 3.53 -4.62
C GLN A 128 1.85 2.81 -4.76
N ILE A 129 0.76 3.55 -4.95
CA ILE A 129 -0.58 2.98 -5.05
C ILE A 129 -0.94 2.70 -6.50
N TYR A 130 -1.40 1.50 -6.74
CA TYR A 130 -1.82 0.98 -8.03
C TYR A 130 -3.23 0.40 -7.96
N VAL A 131 -3.86 0.29 -9.11
CA VAL A 131 -5.08 -0.51 -9.30
C VAL A 131 -4.83 -1.57 -10.39
N MET A 132 -5.50 -2.71 -10.27
CA MET A 132 -5.48 -3.79 -11.28
C MET A 132 -6.85 -4.45 -11.38
N ASP A 133 -7.09 -5.18 -12.46
CA ASP A 133 -8.22 -6.06 -12.59
C ASP A 133 -8.00 -7.38 -11.83
N LEU A 134 -9.07 -8.16 -11.56
CA LEU A 134 -8.97 -9.40 -10.75
C LEU A 134 -8.18 -10.53 -11.40
N ASP A 135 -7.83 -10.41 -12.67
CA ASP A 135 -6.93 -11.34 -13.35
C ASP A 135 -5.45 -10.97 -13.19
N GLY A 136 -5.14 -9.85 -12.51
CA GLY A 136 -3.81 -9.28 -12.35
C GLY A 136 -3.40 -8.36 -13.51
N GLY A 137 -4.27 -8.16 -14.49
CA GLY A 137 -4.03 -7.30 -15.64
C GLY A 137 -4.35 -5.83 -15.39
N ASN A 138 -4.10 -5.00 -16.42
CA ASN A 138 -4.40 -3.57 -16.44
C ASN A 138 -3.85 -2.78 -15.23
N VAL A 139 -2.66 -3.15 -14.74
CA VAL A 139 -1.99 -2.47 -13.64
C VAL A 139 -1.69 -1.02 -14.01
N ARG A 140 -2.14 -0.08 -13.21
CA ARG A 140 -1.88 1.35 -13.42
C ARG A 140 -1.64 2.09 -12.12
N LEU A 141 -0.75 3.08 -12.16
CA LEU A 141 -0.44 3.96 -11.05
C LEU A 141 -1.62 4.91 -10.79
N VAL A 142 -1.95 5.09 -9.51
CA VAL A 142 -2.98 6.01 -9.02
C VAL A 142 -2.38 7.16 -8.22
N SER A 143 -1.32 6.87 -7.44
CA SER A 143 -0.60 7.89 -6.67
C SER A 143 0.28 8.77 -7.56
N THR A 144 0.88 9.81 -6.97
CA THR A 144 1.71 10.78 -7.71
C THR A 144 3.02 10.21 -8.25
N GLY A 145 3.46 9.04 -7.76
CA GLY A 145 4.79 8.50 -8.06
C GLY A 145 5.92 9.14 -7.25
N ALA A 146 5.61 10.09 -6.37
CA ALA A 146 6.57 10.81 -5.53
C ALA A 146 6.32 10.52 -4.04
N GLY A 147 7.39 10.60 -3.23
CA GLY A 147 7.35 10.28 -1.81
C GLY A 147 7.01 8.81 -1.57
N ALA A 148 6.69 8.46 -0.33
CA ALA A 148 6.11 7.18 0.03
C ALA A 148 4.59 7.27 0.07
N THR A 149 3.89 6.20 -0.30
CA THR A 149 2.44 6.09 -0.18
C THR A 149 2.06 4.80 0.54
N THR A 150 0.90 4.79 1.18
CA THR A 150 0.38 3.60 1.88
C THR A 150 -1.15 3.62 1.94
N CYS A 151 -1.74 2.45 2.24
CA CYS A 151 -3.14 2.30 2.61
C CYS A 151 -4.11 2.89 1.57
N GLY A 152 -4.01 2.44 0.32
CA GLY A 152 -4.96 2.81 -0.72
C GLY A 152 -6.32 2.17 -0.50
N TYR A 153 -7.42 2.92 -0.67
CA TYR A 153 -8.79 2.39 -0.56
C TYR A 153 -9.73 3.05 -1.56
N PHE A 154 -10.73 2.32 -2.05
CA PHE A 154 -11.72 2.88 -2.97
C PHE A 154 -12.77 3.74 -2.25
N PHE A 155 -13.32 4.73 -2.96
CA PHE A 155 -14.58 5.36 -2.60
C PHE A 155 -15.76 4.59 -3.22
N PRO A 156 -16.93 4.56 -2.57
CA PRO A 156 -18.13 4.01 -3.18
C PRO A 156 -18.40 4.60 -4.57
N GLY A 157 -18.75 3.73 -5.51
CA GLY A 157 -18.90 4.06 -6.93
C GLY A 157 -17.60 3.94 -7.74
N ASP A 158 -16.47 3.55 -7.11
CA ASP A 158 -15.23 3.07 -7.75
C ASP A 158 -14.59 4.01 -8.79
N ARG A 159 -14.85 5.32 -8.67
CA ARG A 159 -14.28 6.36 -9.55
C ARG A 159 -13.11 7.09 -8.93
N ARG A 160 -13.00 7.04 -7.62
CA ARG A 160 -11.96 7.69 -6.82
C ARG A 160 -11.38 6.69 -5.82
N ALA A 161 -10.18 6.98 -5.39
CA ALA A 161 -9.51 6.32 -4.27
C ALA A 161 -8.99 7.35 -3.28
N LEU A 162 -8.75 6.91 -2.05
CA LEU A 162 -7.89 7.61 -1.11
C LEU A 162 -6.59 6.85 -0.92
N TYR A 163 -5.58 7.54 -0.44
CA TYR A 163 -4.32 6.97 0.03
C TYR A 163 -3.59 7.99 0.91
N SER A 164 -2.67 7.50 1.74
CA SER A 164 -1.79 8.35 2.52
C SER A 164 -0.45 8.55 1.81
N SER A 165 0.14 9.74 1.90
CA SER A 165 1.37 10.07 1.17
C SER A 165 2.22 11.12 1.85
N THR A 166 3.55 10.98 1.70
CA THR A 166 4.56 11.95 2.14
C THR A 166 5.02 12.89 1.01
N HIS A 167 4.40 12.86 -0.18
CA HIS A 167 4.92 13.54 -1.37
C HIS A 167 5.03 15.07 -1.22
N LEU A 168 4.28 15.68 -0.30
CA LEU A 168 4.42 17.12 0.00
C LEU A 168 5.72 17.44 0.76
N ASN A 169 6.35 16.47 1.40
CA ASN A 169 7.63 16.61 2.10
C ASN A 169 8.82 16.33 1.18
N GLY A 170 8.57 16.03 -0.09
CA GLY A 170 9.57 15.82 -1.12
C GLY A 170 9.31 14.59 -2.00
N PRO A 171 10.03 14.49 -3.12
CA PRO A 171 9.78 13.43 -4.10
C PRO A 171 10.41 12.08 -3.71
N ASN A 172 11.33 12.06 -2.76
CA ASN A 172 12.07 10.86 -2.38
C ASN A 172 11.38 10.06 -1.28
N CYS A 173 11.78 8.80 -1.12
CA CYS A 173 11.39 8.00 0.04
C CYS A 173 11.89 8.63 1.34
N PRO A 174 11.10 8.64 2.41
CA PRO A 174 11.60 8.94 3.74
C PRO A 174 12.78 8.02 4.11
N PRO A 175 13.72 8.49 4.91
CA PRO A 175 14.81 7.65 5.38
C PRO A 175 14.28 6.52 6.26
N LYS A 176 14.79 5.29 6.06
CA LYS A 176 14.41 4.17 6.92
C LYS A 176 14.83 4.42 8.36
N PRO A 177 13.98 4.12 9.35
CA PRO A 177 14.32 4.32 10.75
C PRO A 177 15.45 3.39 11.18
N LYS A 178 16.25 3.82 12.15
CA LYS A 178 17.23 2.97 12.84
C LYS A 178 16.47 2.09 13.82
N THR A 179 16.40 0.79 13.58
CA THR A 179 15.58 -0.14 14.35
C THR A 179 16.34 -0.93 15.42
N GLU A 180 17.67 -0.82 15.46
CA GLU A 180 18.54 -1.55 16.41
C GLU A 180 18.25 -3.06 16.48
N GLY A 181 17.87 -3.64 15.33
CA GLY A 181 17.52 -5.06 15.21
C GLY A 181 16.07 -5.41 15.60
N ARG A 182 15.27 -4.45 16.08
CA ARG A 182 13.84 -4.63 16.37
C ARG A 182 12.97 -4.21 15.18
N TYR A 183 11.79 -4.80 15.07
CA TYR A 183 10.83 -4.39 14.05
C TYR A 183 10.04 -3.16 14.55
N ARG A 184 10.19 -2.03 13.87
CA ARG A 184 9.53 -0.77 14.20
C ARG A 184 8.97 -0.13 12.95
N TRP A 185 7.82 0.52 13.08
CA TRP A 185 7.25 1.36 12.04
C TRP A 185 7.65 2.81 12.27
N ALA A 186 8.00 3.49 11.17
CA ALA A 186 8.18 4.93 11.17
C ALA A 186 6.83 5.62 10.99
N LEU A 187 6.60 6.64 11.81
CA LEU A 187 5.44 7.53 11.70
C LEU A 187 5.87 8.79 10.94
N ASP A 188 6.13 8.60 9.65
CA ASP A 188 6.48 9.73 8.78
C ASP A 188 5.29 10.70 8.66
N ASP A 189 5.57 11.93 8.25
CA ASP A 189 4.53 12.95 8.09
C ASP A 189 3.69 12.65 6.84
N TYR A 190 2.73 11.74 7.00
CA TYR A 190 1.75 11.39 5.98
C TYR A 190 0.52 12.29 6.07
N ASP A 191 -0.01 12.64 4.92
CA ASP A 191 -1.35 13.19 4.77
C ASP A 191 -2.23 12.25 3.95
N ILE A 192 -3.54 12.33 4.16
CA ILE A 192 -4.52 11.58 3.40
C ILE A 192 -4.97 12.41 2.19
N PHE A 193 -5.00 11.77 1.04
CA PHE A 193 -5.42 12.37 -0.23
C PHE A 193 -6.56 11.56 -0.85
N SER A 194 -7.45 12.23 -1.57
CA SER A 194 -8.37 11.60 -2.50
C SER A 194 -7.98 11.93 -3.94
N VAL A 195 -8.16 11.00 -4.86
CA VAL A 195 -7.78 11.14 -6.25
C VAL A 195 -8.72 10.35 -7.15
N ARG A 196 -8.93 10.78 -8.39
CA ARG A 196 -9.57 9.92 -9.39
C ARG A 196 -8.64 8.76 -9.78
N LEU A 197 -9.21 7.63 -10.19
CA LEU A 197 -8.42 6.45 -10.57
C LEU A 197 -7.49 6.68 -11.78
N ASP A 198 -7.68 7.76 -12.54
CA ASP A 198 -6.79 8.22 -13.61
C ASP A 198 -5.63 9.11 -13.11
N GLY A 199 -5.48 9.27 -11.78
CA GLY A 199 -4.47 10.12 -11.15
C GLY A 199 -4.79 11.61 -11.16
N GLN A 200 -5.93 12.02 -11.69
CA GLN A 200 -6.34 13.43 -11.76
C GLN A 200 -7.17 13.86 -10.55
N GLN A 201 -7.35 15.17 -10.39
CA GLN A 201 -8.15 15.77 -9.32
C GLN A 201 -7.71 15.29 -7.93
N LEU A 202 -6.40 15.33 -7.68
CA LEU A 202 -5.83 15.09 -6.36
C LEU A 202 -6.31 16.17 -5.39
N GLN A 203 -6.82 15.74 -4.24
CA GLN A 203 -7.30 16.61 -3.17
C GLN A 203 -6.70 16.14 -1.85
N ARG A 204 -6.08 17.05 -1.09
CA ARG A 204 -5.61 16.80 0.27
C ARG A 204 -6.80 16.84 1.23
N LEU A 205 -6.97 15.80 2.05
CA LEU A 205 -8.05 15.68 3.03
C LEU A 205 -7.60 16.01 4.46
N THR A 206 -6.33 15.75 4.79
CA THR A 206 -5.74 16.12 6.08
C THR A 206 -4.53 17.02 5.89
N ALA A 207 -4.24 17.87 6.88
CA ALA A 207 -3.13 18.82 6.86
C ALA A 207 -2.54 19.07 8.25
N THR A 208 -2.85 18.20 9.22
CA THR A 208 -2.30 18.27 10.58
C THR A 208 -0.87 17.72 10.54
N PRO A 209 0.12 18.40 11.16
CA PRO A 209 1.47 17.87 11.22
C PRO A 209 1.54 16.49 11.87
N GLY A 210 2.33 15.58 11.30
CA GLY A 210 2.55 14.24 11.81
C GLY A 210 1.93 13.16 10.93
N TYR A 211 1.58 12.03 11.55
CA TYR A 211 1.09 10.85 10.88
C TYR A 211 -0.44 10.87 10.78
N ASP A 212 -0.97 11.04 9.57
CA ASP A 212 -2.37 10.81 9.21
C ASP A 212 -2.41 9.72 8.13
N ALA A 213 -2.75 8.48 8.48
CA ALA A 213 -2.72 7.35 7.57
C ALA A 213 -3.74 6.25 7.90
N GLU A 214 -3.61 5.10 7.23
CA GLU A 214 -4.45 3.90 7.42
C GLU A 214 -5.95 4.20 7.22
N ALA A 215 -6.27 5.08 6.28
CA ALA A 215 -7.63 5.52 6.05
C ALA A 215 -8.46 4.51 5.26
N THR A 216 -9.71 4.28 5.70
CA THR A 216 -10.70 3.50 4.97
C THR A 216 -12.06 4.21 4.94
N VAL A 217 -12.91 3.81 3.99
CA VAL A 217 -14.20 4.48 3.73
C VAL A 217 -15.34 3.56 4.17
N SER A 218 -16.35 4.13 4.82
CA SER A 218 -17.57 3.40 5.16
C SER A 218 -18.34 2.96 3.91
N PRO A 219 -18.91 1.74 3.87
CA PRO A 219 -19.68 1.26 2.73
C PRO A 219 -20.85 2.17 2.31
N ASP A 220 -21.44 2.92 3.25
CA ASP A 220 -22.51 3.90 2.96
C ASP A 220 -22.00 5.22 2.36
N GLY A 221 -20.67 5.38 2.23
CA GLY A 221 -20.04 6.53 1.59
C GLY A 221 -20.13 7.83 2.39
N LYS A 222 -20.25 7.78 3.72
CA LYS A 222 -20.42 9.01 4.53
C LYS A 222 -19.21 9.36 5.38
N THR A 223 -18.39 8.35 5.75
CA THR A 223 -17.36 8.52 6.76
C THR A 223 -16.06 7.89 6.33
N ILE A 224 -14.95 8.57 6.59
CA ILE A 224 -13.59 8.05 6.52
C ILE A 224 -13.13 7.83 7.96
N VAL A 225 -12.61 6.64 8.28
CA VAL A 225 -11.86 6.36 9.53
C VAL A 225 -10.38 6.32 9.21
N PHE A 226 -9.53 6.81 10.11
CA PHE A 226 -8.08 6.87 9.90
C PHE A 226 -7.32 6.92 11.22
N THR A 227 -6.03 6.62 11.20
CA THR A 227 -5.11 6.71 12.34
C THR A 227 -4.38 8.05 12.29
N SER A 228 -4.24 8.72 13.45
CA SER A 228 -3.55 10.01 13.55
C SER A 228 -2.84 10.19 14.88
N VAL A 229 -1.74 10.96 14.87
CA VAL A 229 -0.99 11.37 16.09
C VAL A 229 -1.33 12.79 16.55
N ARG A 230 -2.38 13.41 16.01
CA ARG A 230 -2.69 14.84 16.18
C ARG A 230 -2.89 15.30 17.61
N ASP A 231 -3.34 14.42 18.51
CA ASP A 231 -3.57 14.71 19.93
C ASP A 231 -2.47 14.10 20.84
N GLY A 232 -1.32 13.73 20.23
CA GLY A 232 -0.12 13.27 20.95
C GLY A 232 -0.04 11.77 21.18
N ASP A 233 -1.02 10.98 20.68
CA ASP A 233 -1.03 9.53 20.70
C ASP A 233 -1.52 8.98 19.35
N LEU A 234 -1.35 7.67 19.11
CA LEU A 234 -1.83 6.99 17.90
C LEU A 234 -3.27 6.53 18.10
N ASP A 235 -4.19 7.37 17.69
CA ASP A 235 -5.62 7.14 17.84
C ASP A 235 -6.38 7.04 16.52
N LEU A 236 -7.56 6.45 16.60
CA LEU A 236 -8.52 6.45 15.50
C LEU A 236 -9.36 7.72 15.51
N TYR A 237 -9.52 8.26 14.31
CA TYR A 237 -10.36 9.43 14.02
C TYR A 237 -11.34 9.11 12.90
N ALA A 238 -12.44 9.84 12.89
CA ALA A 238 -13.39 9.82 11.78
C ALA A 238 -13.57 11.23 11.21
N MET A 239 -13.82 11.33 9.91
CA MET A 239 -14.11 12.57 9.20
C MET A 239 -15.14 12.34 8.09
N ASN A 240 -15.72 13.42 7.59
CA ASN A 240 -16.53 13.40 6.38
C ASN A 240 -15.68 13.05 5.15
N MET A 241 -16.33 12.70 4.05
CA MET A 241 -15.68 12.34 2.78
C MET A 241 -14.86 13.49 2.15
N ASP A 242 -15.11 14.73 2.55
CA ASP A 242 -14.39 15.93 2.11
C ASP A 242 -13.25 16.38 3.05
N GLY A 243 -12.99 15.60 4.12
CA GLY A 243 -11.98 15.91 5.14
C GLY A 243 -12.47 16.80 6.29
N THR A 244 -13.73 17.20 6.29
CA THR A 244 -14.31 18.05 7.35
C THR A 244 -14.83 17.23 8.54
N HIS A 245 -15.16 17.91 9.65
CA HIS A 245 -15.78 17.32 10.86
C HIS A 245 -14.95 16.16 11.44
N VAL A 246 -13.65 16.37 11.58
CA VAL A 246 -12.75 15.40 12.23
C VAL A 246 -13.12 15.24 13.69
N ARG A 247 -13.30 13.99 14.14
CA ARG A 247 -13.59 13.63 15.54
C ARG A 247 -12.77 12.44 15.98
N ARG A 248 -12.28 12.44 17.20
CA ARG A 248 -11.52 11.35 17.82
C ARG A 248 -12.45 10.22 18.26
N LEU A 249 -12.08 8.96 18.01
CA LEU A 249 -12.83 7.77 18.36
C LEU A 249 -12.22 6.98 19.53
N THR A 250 -10.88 6.98 19.63
CA THR A 250 -10.14 6.30 20.70
C THR A 250 -9.32 7.29 21.51
N GLN A 251 -8.98 6.96 22.77
CA GLN A 251 -8.29 7.87 23.70
C GLN A 251 -7.42 7.10 24.70
N GLU A 252 -7.40 5.78 24.63
CA GLU A 252 -6.58 4.93 25.48
C GLU A 252 -5.11 5.09 25.10
N VAL A 253 -4.22 5.16 26.11
CA VAL A 253 -2.78 5.24 25.84
C VAL A 253 -2.31 4.01 25.10
N GLY A 254 -1.69 4.23 23.92
CA GLY A 254 -1.20 3.16 23.09
C GLY A 254 -1.52 3.34 21.61
N TYR A 255 -1.34 2.29 20.85
CA TYR A 255 -1.59 2.30 19.41
C TYR A 255 -3.00 1.78 19.10
N ASP A 256 -3.76 2.59 18.37
CA ASP A 256 -5.03 2.22 17.73
C ASP A 256 -4.94 2.49 16.23
N GLY A 257 -5.13 1.48 15.38
CA GLY A 257 -4.99 1.69 13.94
C GLY A 257 -5.52 0.56 13.06
N GLY A 258 -5.36 0.72 11.73
CA GLY A 258 -5.75 -0.27 10.74
C GLY A 258 -7.23 -0.62 10.76
N ALA A 259 -8.08 0.38 10.80
CA ALA A 259 -9.52 0.27 11.02
C ALA A 259 -10.32 0.04 9.73
N PHE A 260 -11.30 -0.87 9.78
CA PHE A 260 -12.25 -1.13 8.70
C PHE A 260 -13.69 -1.11 9.22
N PHE A 261 -14.60 -0.57 8.40
CA PHE A 261 -16.03 -0.62 8.72
C PHE A 261 -16.63 -1.99 8.50
N SER A 262 -17.65 -2.32 9.29
CA SER A 262 -18.55 -3.44 8.99
C SER A 262 -19.39 -3.17 7.72
N PRO A 263 -19.91 -4.21 7.04
CA PRO A 263 -20.66 -4.06 5.80
C PRO A 263 -21.89 -3.13 5.93
N ASP A 264 -22.48 -3.02 7.10
CA ASP A 264 -23.61 -2.14 7.42
C ASP A 264 -23.19 -0.72 7.85
N SER A 265 -21.87 -0.42 7.85
CA SER A 265 -21.28 0.86 8.28
C SER A 265 -21.52 1.24 9.76
N ARG A 266 -22.00 0.32 10.60
CA ARG A 266 -22.36 0.61 11.99
C ARG A 266 -21.27 0.31 12.99
N ARG A 267 -20.30 -0.53 12.62
CA ARG A 267 -19.18 -0.93 13.48
C ARG A 267 -17.85 -0.72 12.77
N ILE A 268 -16.80 -0.68 13.57
CA ILE A 268 -15.41 -0.60 13.12
C ILE A 268 -14.66 -1.74 13.81
N VAL A 269 -13.91 -2.52 13.02
CA VAL A 269 -12.89 -3.44 13.52
C VAL A 269 -11.52 -2.78 13.36
N TYR A 270 -10.65 -2.93 14.36
CA TYR A 270 -9.33 -2.32 14.36
C TYR A 270 -8.35 -3.16 15.18
N ARG A 271 -7.07 -2.87 15.09
CA ARG A 271 -6.03 -3.45 15.93
C ARG A 271 -5.56 -2.42 16.94
N ALA A 272 -5.23 -2.88 18.15
CA ALA A 272 -4.76 -1.99 19.20
C ALA A 272 -3.74 -2.67 20.11
N SER A 273 -2.91 -1.83 20.76
CA SER A 273 -2.02 -2.21 21.85
C SER A 273 -2.10 -1.14 22.93
N HIS A 274 -2.62 -1.52 24.08
CA HIS A 274 -2.79 -0.61 25.23
C HIS A 274 -1.90 -1.07 26.40
N PRO A 275 -0.64 -0.58 26.48
CA PRO A 275 0.24 -0.90 27.58
C PRO A 275 -0.34 -0.38 28.89
N SER A 276 -0.33 -1.20 29.94
CA SER A 276 -0.83 -0.84 31.26
C SER A 276 0.26 -0.80 32.33
N ASP A 277 1.38 -1.48 32.09
CA ASP A 277 2.55 -1.39 32.94
C ASP A 277 3.25 -0.02 32.74
N PRO A 278 3.60 0.71 33.82
CA PRO A 278 4.22 2.03 33.71
C PRO A 278 5.51 2.05 32.87
N ALA A 279 6.32 0.99 32.91
CA ALA A 279 7.57 0.92 32.14
C ALA A 279 7.30 0.66 30.65
N GLU A 280 6.24 -0.09 30.33
CA GLU A 280 5.79 -0.28 28.93
C GLU A 280 5.21 1.03 28.39
N VAL A 281 4.42 1.76 29.17
CA VAL A 281 3.89 3.10 28.81
C VAL A 281 5.03 4.07 28.53
N GLU A 282 6.04 4.14 29.41
CA GLU A 282 7.22 4.99 29.22
C GLU A 282 7.97 4.62 27.93
N THR A 283 8.15 3.32 27.68
CA THR A 283 8.81 2.81 26.47
C THR A 283 8.03 3.20 25.21
N TYR A 284 6.72 3.02 25.21
CA TYR A 284 5.84 3.40 24.11
C TYR A 284 5.93 4.91 23.82
N GLN A 285 5.80 5.74 24.85
CA GLN A 285 5.87 7.21 24.72
C GLN A 285 7.25 7.68 24.24
N ALA A 286 8.33 7.04 24.72
CA ALA A 286 9.69 7.35 24.26
C ALA A 286 9.91 6.99 22.77
N LEU A 287 9.29 5.93 22.27
CA LEU A 287 9.30 5.58 20.85
C LEU A 287 8.45 6.56 20.03
N LEU A 288 7.26 6.88 20.51
CA LEU A 288 6.35 7.82 19.85
C LEU A 288 6.98 9.21 19.68
N ALA A 289 7.71 9.69 20.70
CA ALA A 289 8.48 10.94 20.64
C ALA A 289 9.58 10.91 19.57
N GLN A 290 10.04 9.72 19.17
CA GLN A 290 10.98 9.49 18.06
C GLN A 290 10.27 9.21 16.73
N LYS A 291 8.96 9.38 16.66
CA LYS A 291 8.11 9.01 15.52
C LYS A 291 8.22 7.51 15.14
N LEU A 292 8.28 6.66 16.15
CA LEU A 292 8.36 5.20 15.99
C LEU A 292 7.27 4.52 16.81
N VAL A 293 6.84 3.37 16.33
CA VAL A 293 6.02 2.42 17.08
C VAL A 293 6.57 1.01 16.91
N GLU A 294 6.55 0.22 17.99
CA GLU A 294 6.94 -1.20 17.98
C GLU A 294 5.67 -2.05 18.07
N PRO A 295 5.19 -2.65 16.97
CA PRO A 295 3.95 -3.39 16.93
C PRO A 295 4.14 -4.82 17.48
N GLY A 296 4.45 -4.95 18.77
CA GLY A 296 4.76 -6.24 19.38
C GLY A 296 3.53 -7.09 19.64
N GLN A 297 2.72 -6.68 20.60
CA GLN A 297 1.46 -7.34 20.98
C GLN A 297 0.30 -6.45 20.53
N LEU A 298 -0.41 -6.91 19.52
CA LEU A 298 -1.59 -6.23 18.98
C LEU A 298 -2.79 -7.16 19.15
N GLU A 299 -3.89 -6.64 19.62
CA GLU A 299 -5.14 -7.36 19.72
C GLU A 299 -6.20 -6.76 18.80
N ILE A 300 -7.19 -7.56 18.41
CA ILE A 300 -8.31 -7.12 17.58
C ILE A 300 -9.43 -6.61 18.47
N PHE A 301 -9.95 -5.44 18.11
CA PHE A 301 -11.07 -4.78 18.78
C PHE A 301 -12.19 -4.47 17.80
N VAL A 302 -13.39 -4.35 18.33
CA VAL A 302 -14.58 -3.86 17.62
C VAL A 302 -15.22 -2.74 18.46
N MET A 303 -15.70 -1.70 17.78
CA MET A 303 -16.49 -0.62 18.37
C MET A 303 -17.65 -0.22 17.46
N ASN A 304 -18.58 0.57 17.97
CA ASN A 304 -19.56 1.27 17.15
C ASN A 304 -18.86 2.34 16.28
N ALA A 305 -19.44 2.68 15.14
CA ALA A 305 -18.86 3.67 14.22
C ALA A 305 -18.77 5.10 14.82
N ASP A 306 -19.44 5.33 15.94
CA ASP A 306 -19.34 6.59 16.71
C ASP A 306 -18.22 6.60 17.77
N GLY A 307 -17.48 5.48 17.93
CA GLY A 307 -16.42 5.30 18.92
C GLY A 307 -16.87 4.70 20.25
N THR A 308 -18.16 4.45 20.43
CA THR A 308 -18.71 3.84 21.65
C THR A 308 -18.66 2.31 21.60
N GLY A 309 -18.91 1.64 22.73
CA GLY A 309 -19.07 0.18 22.78
C GLY A 309 -17.82 -0.61 22.40
N LYS A 310 -16.64 -0.08 22.70
CA LYS A 310 -15.35 -0.76 22.44
C LYS A 310 -15.29 -2.11 23.14
N ARG A 311 -14.87 -3.12 22.40
CA ARG A 311 -14.74 -4.49 22.89
C ARG A 311 -13.55 -5.19 22.26
N GLN A 312 -12.72 -5.81 23.08
CA GLN A 312 -11.63 -6.67 22.65
C GLN A 312 -12.19 -8.00 22.13
N VAL A 313 -11.71 -8.46 20.97
CA VAL A 313 -12.12 -9.72 20.32
C VAL A 313 -11.08 -10.81 20.54
N THR A 314 -9.79 -10.47 20.46
CA THR A 314 -8.69 -11.41 20.73
C THR A 314 -7.95 -11.01 21.99
N ALA A 315 -7.46 -12.01 22.76
CA ALA A 315 -6.68 -11.84 23.99
C ALA A 315 -5.64 -12.96 24.07
N ASN A 316 -4.86 -13.13 23.02
CA ASN A 316 -3.92 -14.25 22.90
C ASN A 316 -2.46 -13.87 23.09
N GLY A 317 -2.16 -12.57 23.28
CA GLY A 317 -0.81 -12.04 23.50
C GLY A 317 0.11 -12.20 22.27
N ALA A 318 -0.48 -12.40 21.09
CA ALA A 318 0.24 -12.46 19.83
C ALA A 318 0.22 -11.09 19.12
N SER A 319 0.88 -11.02 17.97
CA SER A 319 0.70 -9.90 17.05
C SER A 319 -0.46 -10.21 16.12
N ASN A 320 -1.61 -9.57 16.34
CA ASN A 320 -2.82 -9.71 15.52
C ASN A 320 -3.05 -8.40 14.78
N PHE A 321 -3.17 -8.44 13.45
CA PHE A 321 -3.32 -7.22 12.66
C PHE A 321 -4.07 -7.44 11.34
N ALA A 322 -4.34 -6.35 10.61
CA ALA A 322 -5.08 -6.34 9.37
C ALA A 322 -6.44 -7.06 9.45
N PRO A 323 -7.30 -6.73 10.44
CA PRO A 323 -8.62 -7.32 10.55
C PRO A 323 -9.55 -6.81 9.46
N PHE A 324 -10.44 -7.68 8.98
CA PHE A 324 -11.50 -7.31 8.04
C PHE A 324 -12.79 -8.09 8.34
N PHE A 325 -13.94 -7.43 8.29
CA PHE A 325 -15.22 -8.12 8.43
C PHE A 325 -15.54 -8.99 7.22
N HIS A 326 -16.02 -10.20 7.47
CA HIS A 326 -16.70 -10.96 6.44
C HIS A 326 -18.01 -10.24 6.03
N PRO A 327 -18.47 -10.32 4.77
CA PRO A 327 -19.69 -9.64 4.30
C PRO A 327 -20.98 -9.99 5.04
N ASP A 328 -21.01 -11.09 5.82
CA ASP A 328 -22.12 -11.41 6.72
C ASP A 328 -22.20 -10.48 7.95
N GLY A 329 -21.14 -9.72 8.21
CA GLY A 329 -20.99 -8.82 9.34
C GLY A 329 -20.82 -9.49 10.70
N ARG A 330 -20.59 -10.82 10.75
CA ARG A 330 -20.49 -11.60 12.00
C ARG A 330 -19.09 -12.15 12.24
N GLN A 331 -18.35 -12.40 11.20
CA GLN A 331 -17.01 -12.95 11.28
C GLN A 331 -15.97 -11.88 10.91
N ILE A 332 -14.77 -12.06 11.46
CA ILE A 332 -13.60 -11.21 11.23
C ILE A 332 -12.47 -12.13 10.79
N ILE A 333 -11.85 -11.82 9.64
CA ILE A 333 -10.61 -12.42 9.21
C ILE A 333 -9.45 -11.48 9.58
N PHE A 334 -8.33 -12.04 10.04
CA PHE A 334 -7.17 -11.24 10.44
C PHE A 334 -5.87 -12.04 10.32
N SER A 335 -4.75 -11.36 10.36
CA SER A 335 -3.42 -11.95 10.40
C SER A 335 -2.94 -12.11 11.83
N SER A 336 -2.36 -13.27 12.20
CA SER A 336 -1.88 -13.54 13.55
C SER A 336 -0.61 -14.39 13.57
N SER A 337 0.27 -14.09 14.54
CA SER A 337 1.44 -14.90 14.86
C SER A 337 1.21 -15.93 15.97
N GLN A 338 -0.03 -16.14 16.41
CA GLN A 338 -0.36 -16.93 17.62
C GLN A 338 0.13 -18.41 17.60
N HIS A 339 0.34 -18.99 16.44
CA HIS A 339 0.84 -20.38 16.31
C HIS A 339 2.37 -20.47 16.36
N ASP A 340 3.08 -19.36 16.18
CA ASP A 340 4.55 -19.30 16.16
C ASP A 340 5.07 -18.50 17.35
N ARG A 341 5.09 -19.15 18.52
CA ARG A 341 5.57 -18.55 19.77
C ARG A 341 7.05 -18.81 20.06
N GLN A 342 7.80 -19.32 19.09
CA GLN A 342 9.24 -19.51 19.23
C GLN A 342 9.97 -18.20 19.04
N HIS A 343 10.59 -17.68 20.10
CA HIS A 343 11.18 -16.35 20.16
C HIS A 343 12.53 -16.19 19.42
N ASP A 344 13.10 -17.27 18.88
CA ASP A 344 14.46 -17.26 18.31
C ASP A 344 14.53 -16.82 16.84
N ARG A 345 13.40 -16.54 16.19
CA ARG A 345 13.30 -16.13 14.80
C ARG A 345 12.10 -15.18 14.60
N PRO A 346 12.09 -14.36 13.53
CA PRO A 346 10.91 -13.57 13.22
C PRO A 346 9.67 -14.46 13.14
N PRO A 347 8.56 -14.10 13.81
CA PRO A 347 7.34 -14.90 13.83
C PRO A 347 6.78 -15.07 12.42
N SER A 348 6.15 -16.19 12.16
CA SER A 348 5.32 -16.38 10.98
C SER A 348 3.88 -15.92 11.25
N PHE A 349 3.23 -15.43 10.21
CA PHE A 349 1.88 -14.89 10.26
C PHE A 349 0.97 -15.67 9.34
N HIS A 350 -0.20 -16.05 9.86
CA HIS A 350 -1.23 -16.73 9.08
C HIS A 350 -2.57 -16.05 9.27
N LEU A 351 -3.47 -16.28 8.31
CA LEU A 351 -4.84 -15.78 8.41
C LEU A 351 -5.66 -16.65 9.34
N TYR A 352 -6.47 -16.00 10.14
CA TYR A 352 -7.42 -16.60 11.06
C TYR A 352 -8.81 -15.99 10.89
N LEU A 353 -9.83 -16.79 11.09
CA LEU A 353 -11.23 -16.40 11.15
C LEU A 353 -11.72 -16.52 12.59
N ILE A 354 -12.52 -15.56 13.03
CA ILE A 354 -13.12 -15.54 14.38
C ILE A 354 -14.49 -14.87 14.29
N SER A 355 -15.43 -15.27 15.15
CA SER A 355 -16.67 -14.53 15.32
C SER A 355 -16.40 -13.17 15.97
N ASP A 356 -17.21 -12.16 15.69
CA ASP A 356 -17.03 -10.85 16.27
C ASP A 356 -17.20 -10.83 17.80
N ASP A 357 -17.83 -11.84 18.39
CA ASP A 357 -17.90 -12.06 19.85
C ASP A 357 -16.66 -12.76 20.46
N GLY A 358 -15.68 -13.13 19.62
CA GLY A 358 -14.44 -13.79 20.02
C GLY A 358 -14.51 -15.33 20.03
N ALA A 359 -15.62 -15.94 19.61
CA ALA A 359 -15.77 -17.40 19.53
C ALA A 359 -15.30 -17.96 18.18
N GLY A 360 -15.05 -19.26 18.12
CA GLY A 360 -14.87 -20.02 16.89
C GLY A 360 -13.58 -19.67 16.14
N LEU A 361 -12.50 -19.40 16.86
CA LEU A 361 -11.20 -19.10 16.25
C LEU A 361 -10.70 -20.26 15.39
N GLU A 362 -10.43 -19.98 14.11
CA GLU A 362 -10.00 -20.98 13.13
C GLU A 362 -8.86 -20.44 12.28
N ARG A 363 -7.86 -21.29 11.97
CA ARG A 363 -6.76 -20.97 11.06
C ARG A 363 -7.17 -21.22 9.62
N VAL A 364 -6.97 -20.22 8.76
CA VAL A 364 -7.34 -20.23 7.33
C VAL A 364 -6.16 -20.61 6.44
N THR A 365 -4.96 -20.07 6.70
CA THR A 365 -3.76 -20.33 5.87
C THR A 365 -2.71 -21.13 6.63
N VAL A 366 -1.99 -22.01 5.92
CA VAL A 366 -0.86 -22.79 6.45
C VAL A 366 0.40 -22.68 5.61
N SER A 367 0.27 -22.36 4.33
CA SER A 367 1.37 -22.18 3.40
C SER A 367 2.01 -20.80 3.51
N GLY A 368 3.34 -20.72 3.27
CA GLY A 368 4.11 -19.50 3.46
C GLY A 368 4.40 -19.20 4.93
N ARG A 369 5.15 -18.14 5.17
CA ARG A 369 5.48 -17.65 6.51
C ARG A 369 4.84 -16.32 6.84
N PHE A 370 4.45 -15.57 5.82
CA PHE A 370 3.78 -14.28 5.96
C PHE A 370 2.49 -14.30 5.14
N ASN A 371 1.35 -14.29 5.82
CA ASN A 371 0.03 -14.13 5.23
C ASN A 371 -0.67 -13.00 5.94
N SER A 372 -1.08 -11.95 5.21
CA SER A 372 -1.63 -10.74 5.80
C SER A 372 -2.54 -9.95 4.86
N PHE A 373 -3.15 -8.90 5.39
CA PHE A 373 -4.02 -7.97 4.67
C PHE A 373 -5.14 -8.68 3.89
N PRO A 374 -5.91 -9.55 4.58
CA PRO A 374 -7.02 -10.23 3.93
C PRO A 374 -8.19 -9.26 3.72
N MET A 375 -8.86 -9.39 2.57
CA MET A 375 -10.13 -8.73 2.31
C MET A 375 -11.04 -9.66 1.52
N PHE A 376 -12.28 -9.80 1.96
CA PHE A 376 -13.31 -10.46 1.18
C PHE A 376 -13.83 -9.59 0.05
N SER A 377 -14.19 -10.20 -1.07
CA SER A 377 -14.99 -9.51 -2.09
C SER A 377 -16.34 -9.09 -1.52
N PRO A 378 -16.99 -8.05 -2.07
CA PRO A 378 -18.28 -7.56 -1.56
C PRO A 378 -19.38 -8.64 -1.50
N ASP A 379 -19.32 -9.62 -2.39
CA ASP A 379 -20.27 -10.75 -2.45
C ASP A 379 -19.85 -11.94 -1.56
N GLY A 380 -18.73 -11.85 -0.86
CA GLY A 380 -18.19 -12.89 0.04
C GLY A 380 -17.65 -14.13 -0.66
N LYS A 381 -17.55 -14.16 -1.99
CA LYS A 381 -17.14 -15.35 -2.74
C LYS A 381 -15.65 -15.45 -3.01
N LYS A 382 -14.89 -14.38 -2.77
CA LYS A 382 -13.46 -14.36 -2.97
C LYS A 382 -12.74 -13.78 -1.76
N LEU A 383 -11.50 -14.21 -1.58
CA LEU A 383 -10.55 -13.63 -0.62
C LEU A 383 -9.32 -13.14 -1.40
N ALA A 384 -8.94 -11.89 -1.21
CA ALA A 384 -7.64 -11.36 -1.58
C ALA A 384 -6.77 -11.28 -0.33
N TRP A 385 -5.48 -11.62 -0.43
CA TRP A 385 -4.53 -11.46 0.67
C TRP A 385 -3.10 -11.35 0.12
N VAL A 386 -2.19 -11.00 1.01
CA VAL A 386 -0.75 -10.94 0.73
C VAL A 386 -0.06 -12.16 1.32
N SER A 387 0.85 -12.78 0.57
CA SER A 387 1.62 -13.93 1.05
C SER A 387 3.04 -13.94 0.47
N ASP A 388 3.97 -14.54 1.21
CA ASP A 388 5.31 -14.88 0.75
C ASP A 388 5.40 -16.31 0.19
N ARG A 389 4.25 -17.03 0.05
CA ARG A 389 4.23 -18.30 -0.69
C ARG A 389 4.76 -18.07 -2.10
N ASN A 390 5.59 -18.96 -2.62
CA ASN A 390 6.29 -18.81 -3.90
C ASN A 390 7.29 -17.64 -3.99
N ALA A 391 7.64 -16.98 -2.89
CA ALA A 391 8.67 -15.96 -2.89
C ALA A 391 10.02 -16.57 -3.34
N THR A 392 10.69 -15.89 -4.26
CA THR A 392 12.00 -16.30 -4.77
C THR A 392 13.15 -15.62 -4.04
N THR A 393 12.85 -14.53 -3.36
CA THR A 393 13.81 -13.73 -2.59
C THR A 393 13.29 -13.40 -1.21
N ARG A 394 14.19 -13.22 -0.25
CA ARG A 394 13.82 -12.84 1.11
C ARG A 394 13.15 -11.45 1.13
N GLY A 395 11.99 -11.37 1.79
CA GLY A 395 11.22 -10.13 1.90
C GLY A 395 10.35 -9.82 0.68
N GLU A 396 10.28 -10.75 -0.28
CA GLU A 396 9.29 -10.72 -1.34
C GLU A 396 7.96 -11.20 -0.79
N PHE A 397 6.89 -10.46 -1.09
CA PHE A 397 5.52 -10.91 -0.89
C PHE A 397 4.61 -10.38 -1.99
N ASN A 398 3.60 -11.16 -2.31
CA ASN A 398 2.75 -10.97 -3.47
C ASN A 398 1.28 -11.06 -3.10
N ILE A 399 0.44 -10.53 -3.97
CA ILE A 399 -1.02 -10.54 -3.84
C ILE A 399 -1.54 -11.86 -4.41
N PHE A 400 -2.40 -12.51 -3.63
CA PHE A 400 -3.11 -13.73 -4.00
C PHE A 400 -4.61 -13.48 -3.98
N LEU A 401 -5.32 -14.23 -4.79
CA LEU A 401 -6.77 -14.26 -4.89
C LEU A 401 -7.23 -15.71 -4.91
N ALA A 402 -8.23 -16.05 -4.11
CA ALA A 402 -8.87 -17.37 -4.10
C ALA A 402 -10.39 -17.25 -4.14
N ASP A 403 -11.04 -18.33 -4.55
CA ASP A 403 -12.46 -18.54 -4.27
C ASP A 403 -12.62 -18.92 -2.80
N TRP A 404 -13.58 -18.30 -2.12
CA TRP A 404 -13.88 -18.57 -0.72
C TRP A 404 -14.88 -19.70 -0.58
N ILE A 405 -14.52 -20.70 0.21
CA ILE A 405 -15.39 -21.84 0.60
C ILE A 405 -15.80 -21.61 2.05
N PRO A 406 -17.10 -21.44 2.34
CA PRO A 406 -17.61 -21.18 3.69
C PRO A 406 -17.34 -22.28 4.72
#